data_66c06487d8e75fb80e4c34b8bb1f9ba3
#
_entry.id   66c06487d8e75fb80e4c34b8bb1f9ba3
#
_cell.length_a   1.000
_cell.length_b   1.000
_cell.length_c   1.000
_cell.angle_alpha   90.00
_cell.angle_beta   90.00
_cell.angle_gamma   90.00
#
_symmetry.space_group_name_H-M   'P 1'
#
loop_
_entity.id
_entity.type
_entity.pdbx_description
1 polymer ?
#
loop_
_entity_poly.entity_id
_entity_poly.type
_entity_poly.pdbx_seq_one_letter_code
_entity_poly.pdbx_strand_id
1 'polypeptide(L)'
;MTAPAPPVRRIEGARLLRPDLNRHDQLVDLTLTGGQIQAIEGAAAPTGTLADGVLAAEGAWLMPGLWDGHTHPTDWAATRHRLDLSGCADRSQVLAAVRAAIDRPEADELVGTGLRHVAWTQRPDVELLDEVTGSVPTVLLSTDMHSAWFNSAALRRYQLAPPADGLVAEGQWFAVMPQIGSADQATRDRWVIDAGQAAAALGVVGIADFDPGPSHAAWQRRVAAGFDAHRVQASVWADQLDAAITAGLTTGAPLPGTAGLVTMGRLKVISDGSLNTRTAWCHEPFTGGGHGAPNLSAAELAAVMDRATAAGIESAIHAIGDRAGSVALDAFERTGARGRIEHAQLLTDADVQRMARLGVRASVQPGHTVADRDLVDLLWTDQAPRAYRFADLHRAGVPLELGSDAPVSPLDPWLAISAAVHRTDDDRPPWHPEQRLDLTTALQASWGQVTEIRTGGPADLVLLDRHPGSLLAPDRERPQVLATICAGRLTHH
;
A
#
# COMPACT_ATOMS: atom_id res chain seq x y z
N MET A 1 -9.95 -21.70 13.75
CA MET A 1 -8.49 -21.53 13.69
C MET A 1 -8.00 -22.29 12.48
N THR A 2 -7.47 -21.63 11.48
CA THR A 2 -6.78 -22.27 10.36
C THR A 2 -5.50 -22.93 10.88
N ALA A 3 -5.14 -24.08 10.34
CA ALA A 3 -3.87 -24.73 10.68
C ALA A 3 -2.71 -23.79 10.27
N PRO A 4 -1.63 -23.69 11.06
CA PRO A 4 -0.51 -22.84 10.71
C PRO A 4 0.12 -23.27 9.38
N ALA A 5 0.62 -22.32 8.62
CA ALA A 5 1.30 -22.56 7.35
C ALA A 5 2.42 -23.59 7.53
N PRO A 6 2.48 -24.65 6.69
CA PRO A 6 3.46 -25.71 6.86
C PRO A 6 4.89 -25.21 6.59
N PRO A 7 5.90 -25.72 7.31
CA PRO A 7 7.29 -25.35 7.07
C PRO A 7 7.79 -25.94 5.75
N VAL A 8 8.48 -25.12 4.95
CA VAL A 8 9.27 -25.55 3.79
C VAL A 8 10.72 -25.74 4.25
N ARG A 9 11.25 -26.94 4.06
CA ARG A 9 12.64 -27.27 4.41
C ARG A 9 13.55 -27.30 3.18
N ARG A 10 12.97 -27.57 2.01
CA ARG A 10 13.69 -27.65 0.75
C ARG A 10 12.81 -27.19 -0.42
N ILE A 11 13.41 -26.48 -1.35
CA ILE A 11 12.83 -26.16 -2.66
C ILE A 11 13.71 -26.84 -3.70
N GLU A 12 13.15 -27.67 -4.56
CA GLU A 12 13.89 -28.49 -5.52
C GLU A 12 13.63 -28.07 -6.96
N GLY A 13 14.69 -27.94 -7.75
CA GLY A 13 14.61 -27.72 -9.19
C GLY A 13 14.08 -26.36 -9.60
N ALA A 14 14.40 -25.27 -8.87
CA ALA A 14 13.99 -23.92 -9.20
C ALA A 14 14.97 -23.21 -10.14
N ARG A 15 14.48 -22.24 -10.94
CA ARG A 15 15.32 -21.25 -11.65
C ARG A 15 15.38 -19.99 -10.83
N LEU A 16 16.59 -19.57 -10.42
CA LEU A 16 16.75 -18.31 -9.68
C LEU A 16 16.60 -17.11 -10.61
N LEU A 17 15.73 -16.18 -10.23
CA LEU A 17 15.72 -14.85 -10.82
C LEU A 17 16.94 -14.08 -10.29
N ARG A 18 17.82 -13.63 -11.20
CA ARG A 18 18.97 -12.79 -10.86
C ARG A 18 18.56 -11.33 -10.79
N PRO A 19 19.26 -10.48 -9.99
CA PRO A 19 18.95 -9.06 -9.87
C PRO A 19 18.98 -8.29 -11.20
N ASP A 20 19.77 -8.76 -12.18
CA ASP A 20 19.87 -8.19 -13.52
C ASP A 20 18.87 -8.79 -14.52
N LEU A 21 17.94 -9.62 -14.05
CA LEU A 21 16.94 -10.36 -14.84
C LEU A 21 17.51 -11.25 -15.95
N ASN A 22 18.82 -11.54 -15.92
CA ASN A 22 19.41 -12.46 -16.87
C ASN A 22 18.88 -13.88 -16.66
N ARG A 23 18.56 -14.55 -17.76
CA ARG A 23 18.11 -15.94 -17.74
C ARG A 23 19.32 -16.85 -17.53
N HIS A 24 19.27 -17.61 -16.44
CA HIS A 24 20.17 -18.73 -16.22
C HIS A 24 19.36 -20.02 -16.26
N ASP A 25 19.71 -20.94 -17.16
CA ASP A 25 18.97 -22.22 -17.31
C ASP A 25 19.33 -23.26 -16.24
N GLN A 26 20.32 -22.97 -15.39
CA GLN A 26 20.72 -23.88 -14.33
C GLN A 26 19.66 -23.94 -13.23
N LEU A 27 19.17 -25.14 -12.99
CA LEU A 27 18.28 -25.42 -11.88
C LEU A 27 19.08 -25.53 -10.57
N VAL A 28 18.48 -25.06 -9.49
CA VAL A 28 19.05 -25.11 -8.15
C VAL A 28 18.07 -25.69 -7.14
N ASP A 29 18.62 -26.23 -6.08
CA ASP A 29 17.91 -26.63 -4.88
C ASP A 29 18.28 -25.66 -3.74
N LEU A 30 17.30 -25.30 -2.92
CA LEU A 30 17.49 -24.49 -1.72
C LEU A 30 17.15 -25.32 -0.49
N THR A 31 18.01 -25.27 0.53
CA THR A 31 17.70 -25.77 1.86
C THR A 31 17.34 -24.60 2.77
N LEU A 32 16.22 -24.72 3.49
CA LEU A 32 15.70 -23.69 4.38
C LEU A 32 15.70 -24.18 5.83
N THR A 33 16.13 -23.32 6.76
CA THR A 33 16.13 -23.61 8.20
C THR A 33 15.88 -22.36 9.00
N GLY A 34 14.94 -22.40 9.94
CA GLY A 34 14.68 -21.26 10.85
C GLY A 34 14.26 -19.98 10.14
N GLY A 35 13.60 -20.07 8.99
CA GLY A 35 13.19 -18.91 8.20
C GLY A 35 14.31 -18.28 7.37
N GLN A 36 15.44 -18.97 7.21
CA GLN A 36 16.59 -18.52 6.42
C GLN A 36 16.99 -19.55 5.36
N ILE A 37 17.66 -19.08 4.33
CA ILE A 37 18.27 -19.91 3.27
C ILE A 37 19.60 -20.44 3.79
N GLN A 38 19.67 -21.74 4.08
CA GLN A 38 20.88 -22.39 4.60
C GLN A 38 21.90 -22.70 3.50
N ALA A 39 21.43 -23.16 2.34
CA ALA A 39 22.28 -23.52 1.23
C ALA A 39 21.54 -23.31 -0.11
N ILE A 40 22.31 -23.07 -1.17
CA ILE A 40 21.87 -23.05 -2.58
C ILE A 40 22.86 -23.93 -3.35
N GLU A 41 22.35 -25.01 -3.95
CA GLU A 41 23.17 -26.04 -4.62
C GLU A 41 22.66 -26.30 -6.04
N GLY A 42 23.46 -26.91 -6.89
CA GLY A 42 22.95 -27.41 -8.18
C GLY A 42 21.86 -28.47 -7.98
N ALA A 43 20.82 -28.40 -8.80
CA ALA A 43 19.67 -29.30 -8.64
C ALA A 43 20.05 -30.77 -8.79
N ALA A 44 19.53 -31.61 -7.87
CA ALA A 44 19.58 -33.05 -7.92
C ALA A 44 18.23 -33.63 -8.40
N ALA A 45 18.12 -34.94 -8.45
CA ALA A 45 16.82 -35.60 -8.67
C ALA A 45 15.86 -35.27 -7.49
N PRO A 46 14.54 -35.06 -7.75
CA PRO A 46 13.56 -34.80 -6.69
C PRO A 46 13.59 -35.89 -5.62
N THR A 47 13.55 -35.50 -4.34
CA THR A 47 13.78 -36.41 -3.21
C THR A 47 12.61 -36.54 -2.25
N GLY A 48 11.59 -35.67 -2.36
CA GLY A 48 10.53 -35.64 -1.36
C GLY A 48 9.22 -35.05 -1.86
N THR A 49 8.30 -34.91 -0.94
CA THR A 49 6.95 -34.34 -1.17
C THR A 49 6.69 -33.15 -0.26
N LEU A 50 5.63 -32.39 -0.55
CA LEU A 50 5.22 -31.28 0.30
C LEU A 50 4.92 -31.72 1.75
N ALA A 51 4.43 -32.93 1.94
CA ALA A 51 4.19 -33.51 3.26
C ALA A 51 5.49 -33.65 4.09
N ASP A 52 6.64 -33.84 3.41
CA ASP A 52 7.97 -33.89 4.01
C ASP A 52 8.62 -32.50 4.16
N GLY A 53 7.91 -31.45 3.76
CA GLY A 53 8.43 -30.06 3.71
C GLY A 53 9.28 -29.79 2.46
N VAL A 54 9.14 -30.56 1.40
CA VAL A 54 9.82 -30.38 0.12
C VAL A 54 8.85 -29.79 -0.89
N LEU A 55 9.19 -28.62 -1.44
CA LEU A 55 8.46 -27.97 -2.53
C LEU A 55 9.18 -28.24 -3.86
N ALA A 56 8.54 -29.02 -4.73
CA ALA A 56 9.04 -29.24 -6.08
C ALA A 56 8.73 -28.02 -6.96
N ALA A 57 9.76 -27.32 -7.43
CA ALA A 57 9.60 -26.14 -8.26
C ALA A 57 9.44 -26.46 -9.76
N GLU A 58 9.81 -27.68 -10.20
CA GLU A 58 9.63 -28.16 -11.58
C GLU A 58 10.16 -27.20 -12.67
N GLY A 59 11.23 -26.48 -12.37
CA GLY A 59 11.81 -25.49 -13.28
C GLY A 59 11.11 -24.13 -13.27
N ALA A 60 10.20 -23.87 -12.35
CA ALA A 60 9.58 -22.56 -12.14
C ALA A 60 10.60 -21.51 -11.64
N TRP A 61 10.24 -20.24 -11.74
CA TRP A 61 11.12 -19.13 -11.40
C TRP A 61 10.97 -18.75 -9.94
N LEU A 62 12.08 -18.71 -9.22
CA LEU A 62 12.16 -18.32 -7.81
C LEU A 62 12.78 -16.93 -7.68
N MET A 63 12.09 -16.04 -7.01
CA MET A 63 12.54 -14.66 -6.73
C MET A 63 12.32 -14.29 -5.25
N PRO A 64 12.95 -13.17 -4.79
CA PRO A 64 12.57 -12.59 -3.49
C PRO A 64 11.06 -12.32 -3.44
N GLY A 65 10.46 -12.52 -2.27
CA GLY A 65 9.07 -12.22 -2.06
C GLY A 65 8.77 -10.74 -2.18
N LEU A 66 7.53 -10.41 -2.56
CA LEU A 66 7.11 -9.03 -2.78
C LEU A 66 6.71 -8.36 -1.47
N TRP A 67 7.04 -7.08 -1.36
CA TRP A 67 6.63 -6.20 -0.28
C TRP A 67 5.72 -5.11 -0.81
N ASP A 68 4.68 -4.81 -0.05
CA ASP A 68 3.91 -3.58 -0.24
C ASP A 68 4.39 -2.53 0.75
N GLY A 69 5.02 -1.47 0.22
CA GLY A 69 5.66 -0.44 1.02
C GLY A 69 4.70 0.51 1.74
N HIS A 70 3.41 0.50 1.40
CA HIS A 70 2.42 1.40 1.99
C HIS A 70 1.03 0.78 1.94
N THR A 71 0.46 0.43 3.11
CA THR A 71 -0.87 -0.17 3.20
C THR A 71 -1.64 0.30 4.42
N HIS A 72 -2.98 0.21 4.32
CA HIS A 72 -3.93 0.30 5.42
C HIS A 72 -4.68 -1.05 5.53
N PRO A 73 -4.06 -2.08 6.14
CA PRO A 73 -4.53 -3.47 6.03
C PRO A 73 -5.90 -3.70 6.66
N THR A 74 -6.29 -2.94 7.70
CA THR A 74 -7.63 -3.06 8.29
C THR A 74 -8.70 -2.49 7.37
N ASP A 75 -8.43 -1.33 6.75
CA ASP A 75 -9.36 -0.73 5.79
C ASP A 75 -9.43 -1.55 4.50
N TRP A 76 -8.29 -2.04 3.99
CA TRP A 76 -8.27 -2.95 2.84
C TRP A 76 -9.05 -4.23 3.10
N ALA A 77 -8.87 -4.86 4.26
CA ALA A 77 -9.64 -6.04 4.64
C ALA A 77 -11.15 -5.74 4.70
N ALA A 78 -11.53 -4.57 5.23
CA ALA A 78 -12.92 -4.15 5.29
C ALA A 78 -13.53 -3.91 3.90
N THR A 79 -12.77 -3.37 2.92
CA THR A 79 -13.30 -3.14 1.56
C THR A 79 -13.72 -4.44 0.86
N ARG A 80 -13.11 -5.56 1.20
CA ARG A 80 -13.48 -6.89 0.66
C ARG A 80 -14.88 -7.36 1.07
N HIS A 81 -15.48 -6.68 2.04
CA HIS A 81 -16.85 -6.92 2.56
C HIS A 81 -17.80 -5.77 2.25
N ARG A 82 -17.37 -4.76 1.48
CA ARG A 82 -18.15 -3.58 1.08
C ARG A 82 -18.64 -3.70 -0.36
N LEU A 83 -19.62 -2.87 -0.73
CA LEU A 83 -20.05 -2.75 -2.12
C LEU A 83 -18.93 -2.14 -2.96
N ASP A 84 -18.45 -2.89 -3.95
CA ASP A 84 -17.44 -2.38 -4.89
C ASP A 84 -18.09 -1.47 -5.95
N LEU A 85 -17.64 -0.22 -6.00
CA LEU A 85 -18.07 0.82 -6.92
C LEU A 85 -16.96 1.20 -7.92
N SER A 86 -15.81 0.56 -7.87
CA SER A 86 -14.63 0.90 -8.68
C SER A 86 -14.89 0.83 -10.20
N GLY A 87 -15.81 -0.03 -10.62
CA GLY A 87 -16.26 -0.16 -12.00
C GLY A 87 -17.30 0.86 -12.45
N CYS A 88 -17.80 1.73 -11.56
CA CYS A 88 -18.84 2.71 -11.87
C CYS A 88 -18.25 3.99 -12.46
N ALA A 89 -18.52 4.29 -13.71
CA ALA A 89 -17.98 5.44 -14.42
C ALA A 89 -18.71 6.77 -14.11
N ASP A 90 -19.95 6.71 -13.62
CA ASP A 90 -20.77 7.88 -13.36
C ASP A 90 -21.77 7.67 -12.20
N ARG A 91 -22.45 8.77 -11.82
CA ARG A 91 -23.45 8.77 -10.74
C ARG A 91 -24.58 7.76 -10.96
N SER A 92 -25.05 7.63 -12.21
CA SER A 92 -26.18 6.75 -12.53
C SER A 92 -25.83 5.28 -12.30
N GLN A 93 -24.62 4.87 -12.68
CA GLN A 93 -24.12 3.52 -12.46
C GLN A 93 -23.94 3.24 -10.96
N VAL A 94 -23.44 4.19 -10.17
CA VAL A 94 -23.35 4.07 -8.71
C VAL A 94 -24.74 3.88 -8.09
N LEU A 95 -25.71 4.71 -8.45
CA LEU A 95 -27.09 4.59 -7.95
C LEU A 95 -27.73 3.24 -8.34
N ALA A 96 -27.44 2.73 -9.53
CA ALA A 96 -27.89 1.41 -9.95
C ALA A 96 -27.25 0.28 -9.13
N ALA A 97 -25.92 0.36 -8.86
CA ALA A 97 -25.21 -0.59 -8.02
C ALA A 97 -25.73 -0.58 -6.56
N VAL A 98 -25.95 0.61 -6.00
CA VAL A 98 -26.53 0.80 -4.67
C VAL A 98 -27.94 0.19 -4.61
N ARG A 99 -28.80 0.44 -5.61
CA ARG A 99 -30.14 -0.14 -5.69
C ARG A 99 -30.11 -1.66 -5.70
N ALA A 100 -29.20 -2.27 -6.44
CA ALA A 100 -29.04 -3.72 -6.48
C ALA A 100 -28.55 -4.32 -5.16
N ALA A 101 -27.84 -3.52 -4.36
CA ALA A 101 -27.29 -3.95 -3.07
C ALA A 101 -28.25 -3.75 -1.90
N ILE A 102 -29.13 -2.75 -1.94
CA ILE A 102 -30.02 -2.35 -0.83
C ILE A 102 -31.08 -3.42 -0.49
N ASP A 103 -31.46 -4.24 -1.49
CA ASP A 103 -32.42 -5.32 -1.32
C ASP A 103 -31.89 -6.52 -0.52
N ARG A 104 -30.64 -6.50 -0.09
CA ARG A 104 -30.02 -7.53 0.75
C ARG A 104 -30.30 -7.24 2.21
N PRO A 105 -31.05 -8.09 2.96
CA PRO A 105 -31.58 -7.77 4.29
C PRO A 105 -30.57 -7.87 5.44
N GLU A 106 -29.27 -7.94 5.17
CA GLU A 106 -28.29 -8.35 6.20
C GLU A 106 -27.54 -7.20 6.88
N ALA A 107 -27.73 -5.94 6.49
CA ALA A 107 -26.93 -4.84 7.06
C ALA A 107 -27.78 -3.70 7.60
N ASP A 108 -27.48 -3.27 8.84
CA ASP A 108 -27.98 -2.03 9.44
C ASP A 108 -27.48 -0.76 8.73
N GLU A 109 -26.52 -0.92 7.81
CA GLU A 109 -25.88 0.14 7.06
C GLU A 109 -25.29 -0.43 5.75
N LEU A 110 -25.44 0.31 4.64
CA LEU A 110 -24.76 0.01 3.40
C LEU A 110 -23.47 0.84 3.29
N VAL A 111 -22.33 0.17 3.13
CA VAL A 111 -21.05 0.83 2.89
C VAL A 111 -20.53 0.41 1.52
N GLY A 112 -20.28 1.39 0.64
CA GLY A 112 -19.58 1.18 -0.65
C GLY A 112 -18.18 1.77 -0.63
N THR A 113 -17.32 1.32 -1.54
CA THR A 113 -15.94 1.80 -1.71
C THR A 113 -15.58 1.92 -3.18
N GLY A 114 -14.61 2.77 -3.53
CA GLY A 114 -14.17 2.94 -4.91
C GLY A 114 -14.89 4.06 -5.67
N LEU A 115 -15.55 4.98 -4.97
CA LEU A 115 -16.25 6.11 -5.58
C LEU A 115 -15.27 7.10 -6.23
N ARG A 116 -15.45 7.42 -7.53
CA ARG A 116 -14.60 8.34 -8.32
C ARG A 116 -15.35 9.61 -8.76
N HIS A 117 -16.06 10.23 -7.83
CA HIS A 117 -17.02 11.31 -8.10
C HIS A 117 -16.41 12.60 -8.70
N VAL A 118 -15.12 12.86 -8.49
CA VAL A 118 -14.45 14.08 -9.00
C VAL A 118 -14.34 14.09 -10.53
N ALA A 119 -14.24 12.92 -11.15
CA ALA A 119 -14.20 12.77 -12.60
C ALA A 119 -15.58 12.90 -13.28
N TRP A 120 -16.67 13.00 -12.50
CA TRP A 120 -18.01 13.00 -13.05
C TRP A 120 -18.44 14.38 -13.56
N THR A 121 -19.22 14.39 -14.62
CA THR A 121 -19.90 15.59 -15.10
C THR A 121 -21.08 16.02 -14.21
N GLN A 122 -21.66 15.06 -13.48
CA GLN A 122 -22.78 15.26 -12.55
C GLN A 122 -22.30 15.07 -11.12
N ARG A 123 -22.49 16.05 -10.27
CA ARG A 123 -22.07 15.96 -8.86
C ARG A 123 -22.90 14.93 -8.08
N PRO A 124 -22.39 14.37 -7.00
CA PRO A 124 -23.18 13.70 -5.98
C PRO A 124 -24.39 14.54 -5.56
N ASP A 125 -25.44 13.87 -5.12
CA ASP A 125 -26.71 14.50 -4.80
C ASP A 125 -27.39 13.65 -3.70
N VAL A 126 -27.61 14.25 -2.53
CA VAL A 126 -28.17 13.55 -1.37
C VAL A 126 -29.58 13.06 -1.60
N GLU A 127 -30.42 13.82 -2.31
CA GLU A 127 -31.81 13.48 -2.55
C GLU A 127 -31.92 12.24 -3.45
N LEU A 128 -31.10 12.17 -4.50
CA LEU A 128 -31.06 11.00 -5.39
C LEU A 128 -30.54 9.74 -4.69
N LEU A 129 -29.63 9.89 -3.74
CA LEU A 129 -29.17 8.76 -2.94
C LEU A 129 -30.27 8.32 -1.97
N ASP A 130 -31.00 9.27 -1.36
CA ASP A 130 -32.15 9.00 -0.49
C ASP A 130 -33.28 8.26 -1.24
N GLU A 131 -33.57 8.63 -2.49
CA GLU A 131 -34.57 7.95 -3.32
C GLU A 131 -34.27 6.46 -3.54
N VAL A 132 -32.98 6.12 -3.60
CA VAL A 132 -32.53 4.73 -3.79
C VAL A 132 -32.47 3.94 -2.50
N THR A 133 -32.02 4.58 -1.41
CA THR A 133 -31.66 3.91 -0.16
C THR A 133 -32.74 4.00 0.93
N GLY A 134 -33.67 4.94 0.80
CA GLY A 134 -34.72 5.17 1.78
C GLY A 134 -34.15 5.48 3.17
N SER A 135 -34.54 4.68 4.14
CA SER A 135 -34.09 4.85 5.55
C SER A 135 -32.83 4.11 5.91
N VAL A 136 -32.22 3.33 4.99
CA VAL A 136 -30.99 2.59 5.25
C VAL A 136 -29.82 3.55 5.22
N PRO A 137 -29.07 3.72 6.33
CA PRO A 137 -27.88 4.54 6.34
C PRO A 137 -26.90 4.05 5.25
N THR A 138 -26.45 4.96 4.38
CA THR A 138 -25.59 4.60 3.26
C THR A 138 -24.42 5.57 3.16
N VAL A 139 -23.20 5.00 3.10
CA VAL A 139 -21.94 5.73 2.99
C VAL A 139 -21.11 5.15 1.85
N LEU A 140 -20.78 5.97 0.86
CA LEU A 140 -20.01 5.57 -0.31
C LEU A 140 -18.65 6.28 -0.29
N LEU A 141 -17.59 5.51 0.03
CA LEU A 141 -16.24 6.02 0.23
C LEU A 141 -15.57 6.34 -1.11
N SER A 142 -14.95 7.51 -1.19
CA SER A 142 -14.10 7.84 -2.34
C SER A 142 -12.88 6.93 -2.42
N THR A 143 -12.34 6.76 -3.61
CA THR A 143 -11.18 5.90 -3.86
C THR A 143 -9.95 6.34 -3.05
N ASP A 144 -9.73 7.65 -2.92
CA ASP A 144 -8.60 8.22 -2.16
C ASP A 144 -8.78 8.22 -0.64
N MET A 145 -9.94 7.76 -0.14
CA MET A 145 -10.28 7.72 1.29
C MET A 145 -10.33 9.09 2.00
N HIS A 146 -10.32 10.21 1.25
CA HIS A 146 -10.39 11.56 1.80
C HIS A 146 -11.80 12.15 1.85
N SER A 147 -12.79 11.47 1.28
CA SER A 147 -14.19 11.88 1.29
C SER A 147 -15.13 10.68 1.17
N ALA A 148 -16.41 10.92 1.48
CA ALA A 148 -17.46 9.94 1.21
C ALA A 148 -18.79 10.64 0.93
N TRP A 149 -19.65 9.99 0.12
CA TRP A 149 -21.00 10.43 -0.18
C TRP A 149 -21.98 9.74 0.74
N PHE A 150 -22.69 10.54 1.53
CA PHE A 150 -23.65 10.12 2.55
C PHE A 150 -25.08 10.38 2.09
N ASN A 151 -25.98 9.46 2.41
CA ASN A 151 -27.41 9.77 2.37
C ASN A 151 -27.88 10.46 3.67
N SER A 152 -29.09 11.00 3.68
CA SER A 152 -29.65 11.70 4.85
C SER A 152 -29.73 10.81 6.11
N ALA A 153 -29.96 9.52 5.95
CA ALA A 153 -30.01 8.59 7.07
C ALA A 153 -28.64 8.41 7.74
N ALA A 154 -27.58 8.30 6.94
CA ALA A 154 -26.20 8.20 7.43
C ALA A 154 -25.73 9.54 8.06
N LEU A 155 -26.04 10.69 7.44
CA LEU A 155 -25.73 12.01 8.02
C LEU A 155 -26.35 12.16 9.41
N ARG A 156 -27.60 11.74 9.60
CA ARG A 156 -28.25 11.73 10.93
C ARG A 156 -27.58 10.76 11.90
N ARG A 157 -27.26 9.54 11.44
CA ARG A 157 -26.61 8.49 12.27
C ARG A 157 -25.30 8.98 12.87
N TYR A 158 -24.50 9.66 12.05
CA TYR A 158 -23.17 10.15 12.42
C TYR A 158 -23.16 11.60 12.92
N GLN A 159 -24.33 12.21 13.11
CA GLN A 159 -24.50 13.58 13.62
C GLN A 159 -23.74 14.63 12.81
N LEU A 160 -23.68 14.45 11.49
CA LEU A 160 -23.03 15.36 10.58
C LEU A 160 -23.99 16.44 10.09
N ALA A 161 -23.50 17.67 9.95
CA ALA A 161 -24.24 18.73 9.29
C ALA A 161 -24.42 18.36 7.80
N PRO A 162 -25.65 18.41 7.22
CA PRO A 162 -25.90 17.96 5.89
C PRO A 162 -25.30 18.93 4.85
N PRO A 163 -24.24 18.56 4.11
CA PRO A 163 -23.82 19.29 2.92
C PRO A 163 -24.88 19.07 1.81
N ALA A 164 -25.07 20.08 0.94
CA ALA A 164 -26.10 20.05 -0.08
C ALA A 164 -25.96 18.89 -1.10
N ASP A 165 -24.74 18.42 -1.31
CA ASP A 165 -24.41 17.30 -2.17
C ASP A 165 -24.23 15.96 -1.44
N GLY A 166 -24.26 15.97 -0.10
CA GLY A 166 -24.02 14.80 0.74
C GLY A 166 -22.55 14.40 0.87
N LEU A 167 -21.60 15.18 0.31
CA LEU A 167 -20.17 14.89 0.40
C LEU A 167 -19.58 15.41 1.71
N VAL A 168 -19.03 14.49 2.50
CA VAL A 168 -18.27 14.78 3.72
C VAL A 168 -16.79 14.50 3.42
N ALA A 169 -15.92 15.46 3.73
CA ALA A 169 -14.50 15.37 3.36
C ALA A 169 -13.58 15.81 4.52
N GLU A 170 -12.30 15.42 4.43
CA GLU A 170 -11.19 15.83 5.29
C GLU A 170 -11.50 15.69 6.79
N GLY A 171 -11.27 16.71 7.58
CA GLY A 171 -11.39 16.65 9.04
C GLY A 171 -12.74 16.14 9.53
N GLN A 172 -13.87 16.47 8.87
CA GLN A 172 -15.19 15.92 9.23
C GLN A 172 -15.28 14.43 8.89
N TRP A 173 -14.74 14.03 7.74
CA TRP A 173 -14.69 12.65 7.30
C TRP A 173 -13.81 11.81 8.23
N PHE A 174 -12.57 12.22 8.49
CA PHE A 174 -11.64 11.48 9.34
C PHE A 174 -12.14 11.32 10.78
N ALA A 175 -12.96 12.24 11.28
CA ALA A 175 -13.58 12.14 12.61
C ALA A 175 -14.63 11.01 12.71
N VAL A 176 -15.32 10.69 11.61
CA VAL A 176 -16.39 9.68 11.60
C VAL A 176 -15.98 8.37 10.93
N MET A 177 -14.99 8.38 10.06
CA MET A 177 -14.52 7.23 9.30
C MET A 177 -14.30 5.96 10.17
N PRO A 178 -13.71 6.03 11.37
CA PRO A 178 -13.53 4.86 12.23
C PRO A 178 -14.81 4.18 12.70
N GLN A 179 -15.96 4.87 12.58
CA GLN A 179 -17.26 4.37 12.99
C GLN A 179 -18.05 3.73 11.82
N ILE A 180 -17.65 4.03 10.56
CA ILE A 180 -18.36 3.61 9.35
C ILE A 180 -18.20 2.11 9.12
N GLY A 181 -19.35 1.42 8.98
CA GLY A 181 -19.35 -0.02 8.75
C GLY A 181 -18.70 -0.80 9.88
N SER A 182 -18.85 -0.33 11.12
CA SER A 182 -18.13 -0.85 12.28
C SER A 182 -18.51 -2.30 12.58
N ALA A 183 -17.63 -3.22 12.19
CA ALA A 183 -17.60 -4.56 12.75
C ALA A 183 -16.94 -4.54 14.13
N ASP A 184 -17.25 -5.53 14.98
CA ASP A 184 -16.51 -5.71 16.23
C ASP A 184 -15.02 -6.03 15.96
N GLN A 185 -14.20 -5.86 16.99
CA GLN A 185 -12.76 -6.06 16.88
C GLN A 185 -12.38 -7.47 16.41
N ALA A 186 -13.06 -8.50 16.90
CA ALA A 186 -12.78 -9.88 16.55
C ALA A 186 -13.10 -10.17 15.08
N THR A 187 -14.16 -9.57 14.56
CA THR A 187 -14.54 -9.65 13.14
C THR A 187 -13.52 -8.92 12.28
N ARG A 188 -13.10 -7.71 12.64
CA ARG A 188 -12.04 -7.00 11.90
C ARG A 188 -10.72 -7.75 11.89
N ASP A 189 -10.31 -8.33 13.03
CA ASP A 189 -9.08 -9.13 13.10
C ASP A 189 -9.18 -10.37 12.20
N ARG A 190 -10.34 -11.05 12.11
CA ARG A 190 -10.57 -12.15 11.14
C ARG A 190 -10.46 -11.68 9.70
N TRP A 191 -11.08 -10.55 9.34
CA TRP A 191 -10.98 -9.99 7.99
C TRP A 191 -9.54 -9.73 7.58
N VAL A 192 -8.71 -9.20 8.49
CA VAL A 192 -7.28 -8.97 8.20
C VAL A 192 -6.51 -10.29 8.04
N ILE A 193 -6.84 -11.32 8.84
CA ILE A 193 -6.24 -12.65 8.68
C ILE A 193 -6.57 -13.23 7.30
N ASP A 194 -7.84 -13.17 6.89
CA ASP A 194 -8.30 -13.68 5.59
C ASP A 194 -7.72 -12.85 4.43
N ALA A 195 -7.64 -11.54 4.59
CA ALA A 195 -7.00 -10.64 3.62
C ALA A 195 -5.50 -10.93 3.47
N GLY A 196 -4.81 -11.31 4.55
CA GLY A 196 -3.42 -11.74 4.51
C GLY A 196 -3.18 -12.95 3.61
N GLN A 197 -4.10 -13.93 3.61
CA GLN A 197 -4.02 -15.08 2.70
C GLN A 197 -4.20 -14.64 1.22
N ALA A 198 -5.09 -13.68 0.96
CA ALA A 198 -5.25 -13.13 -0.39
C ALA A 198 -3.99 -12.36 -0.85
N ALA A 199 -3.32 -11.64 0.05
CA ALA A 199 -2.04 -11.00 -0.26
C ALA A 199 -0.93 -12.03 -0.56
N ALA A 200 -0.87 -13.13 0.22
CA ALA A 200 0.08 -14.22 -0.04
C ALA A 200 -0.13 -14.85 -1.42
N ALA A 201 -1.37 -14.98 -1.89
CA ALA A 201 -1.67 -15.48 -3.24
C ALA A 201 -1.14 -14.56 -4.37
N LEU A 202 -0.79 -13.33 -4.05
CA LEU A 202 -0.15 -12.36 -4.98
C LEU A 202 1.37 -12.32 -4.85
N GLY A 203 1.96 -13.16 -3.98
CA GLY A 203 3.39 -13.19 -3.73
C GLY A 203 3.87 -12.23 -2.64
N VAL A 204 2.95 -11.65 -1.86
CA VAL A 204 3.29 -10.73 -0.79
C VAL A 204 3.83 -11.48 0.42
N VAL A 205 5.06 -11.16 0.81
CA VAL A 205 5.72 -11.67 2.01
C VAL A 205 5.89 -10.61 3.11
N GLY A 206 5.54 -9.36 2.82
CA GLY A 206 5.61 -8.30 3.81
C GLY A 206 4.86 -7.04 3.40
N ILE A 207 4.41 -6.30 4.41
CA ILE A 207 3.72 -5.01 4.25
C ILE A 207 4.28 -3.97 5.23
N ALA A 208 4.17 -2.69 4.86
CA ALA A 208 4.26 -1.59 5.79
C ALA A 208 2.85 -1.11 6.13
N ASP A 209 2.47 -1.29 7.39
CA ASP A 209 1.14 -0.95 7.91
C ASP A 209 1.13 0.49 8.44
N PHE A 210 0.21 1.28 7.90
CA PHE A 210 -0.08 2.66 8.30
C PHE A 210 -1.51 2.85 8.82
N ASP A 211 -2.18 1.78 9.26
CA ASP A 211 -3.47 1.92 9.95
C ASP A 211 -3.35 2.88 11.14
N PRO A 212 -4.30 3.80 11.33
CA PRO A 212 -4.32 4.64 12.52
C PRO A 212 -4.66 3.84 13.77
N GLY A 213 -4.20 4.34 14.94
CA GLY A 213 -4.48 3.74 16.23
C GLY A 213 -3.44 2.72 16.71
N PRO A 214 -3.76 1.84 17.66
CA PRO A 214 -2.79 0.98 18.35
C PRO A 214 -2.39 -0.24 17.52
N SER A 215 -1.72 -0.01 16.37
CA SER A 215 -1.33 -1.02 15.39
C SER A 215 -0.54 -2.17 16.04
N HIS A 216 0.40 -1.88 16.96
CA HIS A 216 1.20 -2.89 17.65
C HIS A 216 0.33 -3.91 18.41
N ALA A 217 -0.61 -3.41 19.23
CA ALA A 217 -1.52 -4.28 19.98
C ALA A 217 -2.47 -5.06 19.05
N ALA A 218 -2.89 -4.47 17.94
CA ALA A 218 -3.71 -5.14 16.93
C ALA A 218 -2.95 -6.31 16.30
N TRP A 219 -1.70 -6.13 15.92
CA TRP A 219 -0.89 -7.21 15.34
C TRP A 219 -0.55 -8.29 16.35
N GLN A 220 -0.29 -7.98 17.61
CA GLN A 220 -0.11 -8.98 18.66
C GLN A 220 -1.35 -9.90 18.78
N ARG A 221 -2.56 -9.32 18.77
CA ARG A 221 -3.82 -10.10 18.81
C ARG A 221 -4.01 -10.94 17.54
N ARG A 222 -3.77 -10.37 16.35
CA ARG A 222 -3.92 -11.05 15.05
C ARG A 222 -2.99 -12.24 14.94
N VAL A 223 -1.72 -12.09 15.35
CA VAL A 223 -0.75 -13.20 15.37
C VAL A 223 -1.17 -14.26 16.40
N ALA A 224 -1.62 -13.86 17.60
CA ALA A 224 -2.13 -14.79 18.59
C ALA A 224 -3.40 -15.52 18.11
N ALA A 225 -4.18 -14.90 17.23
CA ALA A 225 -5.36 -15.50 16.59
C ALA A 225 -5.03 -16.38 15.37
N GLY A 226 -3.75 -16.48 14.97
CA GLY A 226 -3.28 -17.37 13.90
C GLY A 226 -2.85 -16.66 12.61
N PHE A 227 -2.66 -15.34 12.60
CA PHE A 227 -2.08 -14.65 11.46
C PHE A 227 -0.61 -15.08 11.26
N ASP A 228 -0.30 -15.61 10.07
CA ASP A 228 1.05 -16.06 9.69
C ASP A 228 1.37 -15.86 8.19
N ALA A 229 0.54 -15.08 7.48
CA ALA A 229 0.59 -14.96 6.03
C ALA A 229 1.83 -14.19 5.52
N HIS A 230 2.22 -13.11 6.18
CA HIS A 230 3.32 -12.27 5.75
C HIS A 230 3.93 -11.49 6.93
N ARG A 231 5.09 -10.84 6.71
CA ARG A 231 5.71 -9.93 7.68
C ARG A 231 5.00 -8.58 7.69
N VAL A 232 5.12 -7.86 8.81
CA VAL A 232 4.53 -6.54 8.98
C VAL A 232 5.52 -5.57 9.62
N GLN A 233 5.63 -4.37 9.07
CA GLN A 233 6.22 -3.21 9.72
C GLN A 233 5.08 -2.36 10.28
N ALA A 234 4.77 -2.51 11.56
CA ALA A 234 3.67 -1.81 12.23
C ALA A 234 4.09 -0.40 12.62
N SER A 235 3.60 0.60 11.92
CA SER A 235 3.93 2.00 12.15
C SER A 235 3.28 2.57 13.41
N VAL A 236 3.80 3.69 13.89
CA VAL A 236 3.26 4.43 15.02
C VAL A 236 2.86 5.83 14.58
N TRP A 237 1.71 6.31 15.02
CA TRP A 237 1.25 7.66 14.77
C TRP A 237 1.71 8.63 15.88
N ALA A 238 1.65 9.94 15.62
CA ALA A 238 2.15 10.95 16.55
C ALA A 238 1.53 10.88 17.96
N ASP A 239 0.24 10.54 18.06
CA ASP A 239 -0.49 10.35 19.30
C ASP A 239 -0.08 9.09 20.09
N GLN A 240 0.54 8.11 19.41
CA GLN A 240 1.02 6.86 19.97
C GLN A 240 2.54 6.88 20.26
N LEU A 241 3.24 7.94 19.82
CA LEU A 241 4.71 7.99 19.86
C LEU A 241 5.26 7.88 21.27
N ASP A 242 4.66 8.54 22.27
CA ASP A 242 5.10 8.50 23.66
C ASP A 242 5.02 7.09 24.26
N ALA A 243 3.99 6.35 23.90
CA ALA A 243 3.84 4.96 24.33
C ALA A 243 4.93 4.07 23.72
N ALA A 244 5.24 4.26 22.44
CA ALA A 244 6.31 3.53 21.76
C ALA A 244 7.70 3.85 22.37
N ILE A 245 7.98 5.12 22.63
CA ILE A 245 9.23 5.57 23.28
C ILE A 245 9.35 4.95 24.70
N THR A 246 8.27 5.03 25.48
CA THR A 246 8.26 4.45 26.85
C THR A 246 8.47 2.95 26.82
N ALA A 247 7.97 2.25 25.81
CA ALA A 247 8.19 0.83 25.61
C ALA A 247 9.60 0.49 25.06
N GLY A 248 10.44 1.50 24.77
CA GLY A 248 11.79 1.32 24.24
C GLY A 248 11.82 0.75 22.82
N LEU A 249 10.76 0.97 22.03
CA LEU A 249 10.67 0.47 20.66
C LEU A 249 11.51 1.33 19.72
N THR A 250 12.21 0.69 18.79
CA THR A 250 12.98 1.34 17.72
C THR A 250 12.57 0.73 16.37
N THR A 251 12.68 1.48 15.29
CA THR A 251 12.34 0.96 13.96
C THR A 251 13.15 -0.31 13.64
N GLY A 252 12.46 -1.35 13.20
CA GLY A 252 13.02 -2.67 12.90
C GLY A 252 13.07 -3.63 14.10
N ALA A 253 12.86 -3.16 15.32
CA ALA A 253 12.83 -4.04 16.48
C ALA A 253 11.62 -5.01 16.42
N PRO A 254 11.80 -6.31 16.70
CA PRO A 254 10.70 -7.26 16.71
C PRO A 254 9.72 -6.94 17.85
N LEU A 255 8.41 -7.00 17.54
CA LEU A 255 7.39 -6.84 18.58
C LEU A 255 7.21 -8.15 19.37
N PRO A 256 7.16 -8.08 20.70
CA PRO A 256 6.95 -9.25 21.55
C PRO A 256 5.64 -9.98 21.20
N GLY A 257 5.66 -11.32 21.28
CA GLY A 257 4.47 -12.16 21.06
C GLY A 257 4.03 -12.31 19.59
N THR A 258 4.85 -11.87 18.63
CA THR A 258 4.50 -11.91 17.20
C THR A 258 5.29 -12.95 16.39
N ALA A 259 5.95 -13.89 17.05
CA ALA A 259 6.78 -14.95 16.43
C ALA A 259 7.80 -14.41 15.39
N GLY A 260 8.24 -13.15 15.53
CA GLY A 260 9.17 -12.49 14.61
C GLY A 260 8.56 -12.03 13.28
N LEU A 261 7.24 -12.12 13.12
CA LEU A 261 6.56 -11.65 11.92
C LEU A 261 6.35 -10.14 11.90
N VAL A 262 6.21 -9.51 13.08
CA VAL A 262 5.94 -8.08 13.18
C VAL A 262 7.11 -7.35 13.80
N THR A 263 7.52 -6.27 13.15
CA THR A 263 8.54 -5.35 13.65
C THR A 263 7.93 -3.96 13.83
N MET A 264 8.55 -3.16 14.71
CA MET A 264 8.28 -1.73 14.80
C MET A 264 8.54 -1.08 13.44
N GLY A 265 7.54 -0.39 12.92
CA GLY A 265 7.64 0.41 11.70
C GLY A 265 8.20 1.82 11.96
N ARG A 266 7.62 2.83 11.31
CA ARG A 266 8.06 4.23 11.34
C ARG A 266 7.03 5.12 12.03
N LEU A 267 7.44 6.31 12.46
CA LEU A 267 6.51 7.37 12.82
C LEU A 267 5.77 7.83 11.55
N LYS A 268 4.45 7.68 11.49
CA LYS A 268 3.59 8.20 10.41
C LYS A 268 3.12 9.61 10.76
N VAL A 269 3.28 10.53 9.83
CA VAL A 269 2.73 11.89 9.89
C VAL A 269 2.11 12.24 8.55
N ILE A 270 0.91 12.79 8.55
CA ILE A 270 0.24 13.34 7.36
C ILE A 270 0.46 14.85 7.35
N SER A 271 1.36 15.33 6.47
CA SER A 271 1.74 16.75 6.46
C SER A 271 0.81 17.66 5.65
N ASP A 272 0.09 17.10 4.66
CA ASP A 272 -0.93 17.78 3.84
C ASP A 272 -2.06 16.82 3.45
N GLY A 273 -2.98 17.29 2.62
CA GLY A 273 -4.09 16.47 2.13
C GLY A 273 -3.82 15.85 0.76
N SER A 274 -4.89 15.64 -0.06
CA SER A 274 -4.83 14.94 -1.34
C SER A 274 -5.01 15.86 -2.55
N LEU A 275 -4.68 15.33 -3.74
CA LEU A 275 -4.98 15.96 -5.02
C LEU A 275 -6.49 16.07 -5.24
N ASN A 276 -7.22 14.97 -4.96
CA ASN A 276 -8.65 14.83 -5.22
C ASN A 276 -9.49 15.87 -4.47
N THR A 277 -9.15 16.16 -3.21
CA THR A 277 -9.83 17.18 -2.40
C THR A 277 -9.23 18.58 -2.57
N ARG A 278 -8.16 18.75 -3.39
CA ARG A 278 -7.41 19.98 -3.60
C ARG A 278 -6.80 20.54 -2.31
N THR A 279 -6.46 19.66 -1.40
CA THR A 279 -5.84 20.00 -0.10
C THR A 279 -4.35 19.69 -0.06
N ALA A 280 -3.78 19.02 -1.08
CA ALA A 280 -2.34 18.89 -1.26
C ALA A 280 -1.67 20.28 -1.29
N TRP A 281 -0.64 20.47 -0.45
CA TRP A 281 -0.06 21.78 -0.24
C TRP A 281 1.05 22.07 -1.25
N CYS A 282 0.74 22.95 -2.22
CA CYS A 282 1.56 23.23 -3.39
C CYS A 282 2.18 24.64 -3.36
N HIS A 283 3.36 24.79 -4.00
CA HIS A 283 3.96 26.11 -4.25
C HIS A 283 3.13 26.91 -5.25
N GLU A 284 2.75 26.28 -6.35
CA GLU A 284 1.88 26.88 -7.37
C GLU A 284 0.42 26.51 -7.09
N PRO A 285 -0.55 27.36 -7.47
CA PRO A 285 -1.95 27.08 -7.24
C PRO A 285 -2.45 25.91 -8.11
N PHE A 286 -3.49 25.25 -7.65
CA PHE A 286 -4.31 24.38 -8.49
C PHE A 286 -4.93 25.15 -9.65
N THR A 287 -5.22 24.48 -10.75
CA THR A 287 -6.08 25.02 -11.80
C THR A 287 -7.43 25.44 -11.20
N GLY A 288 -7.78 26.72 -11.36
CA GLY A 288 -8.95 27.32 -10.70
C GLY A 288 -8.67 27.91 -9.31
N GLY A 289 -7.43 27.92 -8.84
CA GLY A 289 -6.96 28.63 -7.63
C GLY A 289 -6.86 27.75 -6.39
N GLY A 290 -6.25 28.32 -5.35
CA GLY A 290 -5.95 27.60 -4.10
C GLY A 290 -4.62 26.85 -4.15
N HIS A 291 -3.97 26.70 -2.99
CA HIS A 291 -2.66 26.03 -2.87
C HIS A 291 -2.72 24.79 -1.97
N GLY A 292 -3.91 24.35 -1.55
CA GLY A 292 -4.05 23.41 -0.46
C GLY A 292 -3.59 24.02 0.88
N ALA A 293 -3.35 23.17 1.87
CA ALA A 293 -2.94 23.60 3.20
C ALA A 293 -2.15 22.54 3.94
N PRO A 294 -1.24 22.92 4.86
CA PRO A 294 -0.58 21.97 5.72
C PRO A 294 -1.54 21.51 6.84
N ASN A 295 -1.43 20.25 7.24
CA ASN A 295 -2.15 19.69 8.38
C ASN A 295 -1.49 20.03 9.73
N LEU A 296 -0.19 20.39 9.70
CA LEU A 296 0.58 20.84 10.86
C LEU A 296 1.65 21.84 10.41
N SER A 297 2.09 22.71 11.32
CA SER A 297 3.15 23.64 11.04
C SER A 297 4.51 22.95 10.87
N ALA A 298 5.45 23.59 10.18
CA ALA A 298 6.82 23.09 10.04
C ALA A 298 7.53 22.88 11.40
N ALA A 299 7.16 23.68 12.41
CA ALA A 299 7.71 23.55 13.76
C ALA A 299 7.18 22.30 14.48
N GLU A 300 5.88 22.01 14.37
CA GLU A 300 5.26 20.81 14.93
C GLU A 300 5.78 19.55 14.24
N LEU A 301 5.90 19.55 12.92
CA LEU A 301 6.46 18.44 12.16
C LEU A 301 7.88 18.11 12.64
N ALA A 302 8.75 19.10 12.70
CA ALA A 302 10.11 18.87 13.13
C ALA A 302 10.21 18.48 14.62
N ALA A 303 9.34 19.01 15.49
CA ALA A 303 9.34 18.61 16.91
C ALA A 303 8.96 17.15 17.11
N VAL A 304 7.96 16.62 16.39
CA VAL A 304 7.59 15.20 16.48
C VAL A 304 8.66 14.31 15.85
N MET A 305 9.29 14.72 14.74
CA MET A 305 10.39 13.98 14.11
C MET A 305 11.64 13.95 14.98
N ASP A 306 11.98 15.04 15.68
CA ASP A 306 13.11 15.12 16.60
C ASP A 306 12.96 14.13 17.77
N ARG A 307 11.76 14.06 18.35
CA ARG A 307 11.42 13.10 19.41
C ARG A 307 11.56 11.65 18.95
N ALA A 308 11.04 11.35 17.76
CA ALA A 308 11.14 10.02 17.16
C ALA A 308 12.60 9.64 16.87
N THR A 309 13.38 10.57 16.31
CA THR A 309 14.80 10.39 15.98
C THR A 309 15.62 10.13 17.24
N ALA A 310 15.40 10.89 18.31
CA ALA A 310 16.07 10.69 19.61
C ALA A 310 15.80 9.30 20.20
N ALA A 311 14.64 8.70 19.86
CA ALA A 311 14.26 7.36 20.28
C ALA A 311 14.66 6.24 19.28
N GLY A 312 15.36 6.56 18.19
CA GLY A 312 15.73 5.58 17.16
C GLY A 312 14.56 5.13 16.28
N ILE A 313 13.50 5.95 16.18
CA ILE A 313 12.34 5.71 15.35
C ILE A 313 12.48 6.53 14.06
N GLU A 314 12.52 5.87 12.90
CA GLU A 314 12.52 6.52 11.58
C GLU A 314 11.18 7.19 11.31
N SER A 315 11.16 8.16 10.38
CA SER A 315 9.96 8.91 10.01
C SER A 315 9.44 8.52 8.63
N ALA A 316 8.12 8.46 8.50
CA ALA A 316 7.38 8.27 7.25
C ALA A 316 6.40 9.45 7.11
N ILE A 317 6.77 10.43 6.28
CA ILE A 317 6.06 11.69 6.14
C ILE A 317 5.26 11.68 4.85
N HIS A 318 3.92 11.68 4.96
CA HIS A 318 3.04 11.87 3.83
C HIS A 318 3.22 13.30 3.28
N ALA A 319 3.55 13.41 2.01
CA ALA A 319 3.61 14.67 1.30
C ALA A 319 3.21 14.47 -0.16
N ILE A 320 2.07 15.03 -0.54
CA ILE A 320 1.52 14.99 -1.91
C ILE A 320 1.90 16.26 -2.68
N GLY A 321 1.68 17.42 -2.11
CA GLY A 321 2.08 18.70 -2.70
C GLY A 321 3.59 18.96 -2.57
N ASP A 322 4.16 19.67 -3.56
CA ASP A 322 5.59 19.98 -3.59
C ASP A 322 6.05 20.92 -2.45
N ARG A 323 5.16 21.75 -1.93
CA ARG A 323 5.47 22.56 -0.77
C ARG A 323 5.50 21.75 0.51
N ALA A 324 4.61 20.79 0.66
CA ALA A 324 4.65 19.83 1.76
C ALA A 324 5.93 18.98 1.72
N GLY A 325 6.32 18.52 0.53
CA GLY A 325 7.58 17.81 0.30
C GLY A 325 8.80 18.63 0.71
N SER A 326 8.87 19.90 0.29
CA SER A 326 9.96 20.82 0.67
C SER A 326 10.06 21.02 2.18
N VAL A 327 8.92 21.23 2.87
CA VAL A 327 8.87 21.38 4.34
C VAL A 327 9.23 20.09 5.07
N ALA A 328 8.81 18.94 4.55
CA ALA A 328 9.22 17.64 5.09
C ALA A 328 10.74 17.47 5.00
N LEU A 329 11.36 17.81 3.86
CA LEU A 329 12.82 17.75 3.69
C LEU A 329 13.57 18.75 4.60
N ASP A 330 13.01 19.95 4.86
CA ASP A 330 13.55 20.86 5.85
C ASP A 330 13.55 20.23 7.26
N ALA A 331 12.50 19.50 7.60
CA ALA A 331 12.41 18.80 8.87
C ALA A 331 13.42 17.63 8.95
N PHE A 332 13.59 16.83 7.89
CA PHE A 332 14.63 15.79 7.82
C PHE A 332 16.03 16.38 8.00
N GLU A 333 16.35 17.48 7.31
CA GLU A 333 17.65 18.12 7.38
C GLU A 333 17.93 18.71 8.78
N ARG A 334 16.92 19.33 9.40
CA ARG A 334 17.03 19.94 10.73
C ARG A 334 17.18 18.93 11.84
N THR A 335 16.45 17.81 11.79
CA THR A 335 16.41 16.81 12.87
C THR A 335 17.42 15.70 12.70
N GLY A 336 18.04 15.57 11.51
CA GLY A 336 18.87 14.41 11.17
C GLY A 336 18.10 13.10 11.13
N ALA A 337 16.77 13.15 11.05
CA ALA A 337 15.92 11.97 10.98
C ALA A 337 16.28 11.11 9.77
N ARG A 338 16.15 9.80 9.91
CA ARG A 338 16.14 8.84 8.81
C ARG A 338 14.71 8.48 8.46
N GLY A 339 14.47 8.07 7.22
CA GLY A 339 13.13 7.62 6.85
C GLY A 339 12.81 7.85 5.39
N ARG A 340 11.54 8.21 5.14
CA ARG A 340 11.03 8.33 3.78
C ARG A 340 9.91 9.36 3.67
N ILE A 341 9.66 9.84 2.44
CA ILE A 341 8.48 10.59 2.06
C ILE A 341 7.50 9.59 1.42
N GLU A 342 6.29 9.54 1.96
CA GLU A 342 5.18 8.79 1.41
C GLU A 342 4.54 9.60 0.28
N HIS A 343 4.17 8.94 -0.79
CA HIS A 343 3.63 9.45 -2.04
C HIS A 343 4.67 10.20 -2.88
N ALA A 344 5.35 11.21 -2.34
CA ALA A 344 6.31 12.02 -3.10
C ALA A 344 5.74 12.37 -4.49
N GLN A 345 4.44 12.75 -4.53
CA GLN A 345 3.63 12.76 -5.73
C GLN A 345 3.96 13.95 -6.64
N LEU A 346 4.07 15.15 -6.07
CA LEU A 346 4.55 16.34 -6.76
C LEU A 346 5.86 16.79 -6.11
N LEU A 347 6.93 17.00 -6.90
CA LEU A 347 8.25 17.37 -6.39
C LEU A 347 8.89 18.44 -7.26
N THR A 348 9.63 19.36 -6.62
CA THR A 348 10.54 20.27 -7.33
C THR A 348 11.82 19.53 -7.74
N ASP A 349 12.56 20.07 -8.73
CA ASP A 349 13.88 19.54 -9.11
C ASP A 349 14.87 19.60 -7.93
N ALA A 350 14.80 20.67 -7.15
CA ALA A 350 15.66 20.86 -5.99
C ALA A 350 15.36 19.77 -4.92
N ASP A 351 14.11 19.42 -4.70
CA ASP A 351 13.74 18.44 -3.68
C ASP A 351 14.10 17.02 -4.08
N VAL A 352 14.04 16.66 -5.36
CA VAL A 352 14.59 15.38 -5.86
C VAL A 352 16.07 15.24 -5.51
N GLN A 353 16.87 16.31 -5.73
CA GLN A 353 18.29 16.31 -5.38
C GLN A 353 18.52 16.32 -3.86
N ARG A 354 17.66 16.98 -3.09
CA ARG A 354 17.73 16.96 -1.62
C ARG A 354 17.45 15.58 -1.05
N MET A 355 16.42 14.87 -1.56
CA MET A 355 16.13 13.50 -1.13
C MET A 355 17.35 12.59 -1.29
N ALA A 356 18.01 12.65 -2.45
CA ALA A 356 19.23 11.87 -2.71
C ALA A 356 20.36 12.24 -1.72
N ARG A 357 20.62 13.53 -1.51
CA ARG A 357 21.69 13.99 -0.61
C ARG A 357 21.43 13.64 0.85
N LEU A 358 20.18 13.70 1.29
CA LEU A 358 19.78 13.37 2.67
C LEU A 358 19.59 11.85 2.90
N GLY A 359 19.61 11.04 1.83
CA GLY A 359 19.33 9.60 1.91
C GLY A 359 17.87 9.29 2.29
N VAL A 360 16.96 10.24 2.05
CA VAL A 360 15.52 10.07 2.27
C VAL A 360 14.94 9.23 1.13
N ARG A 361 14.25 8.14 1.46
CA ARG A 361 13.61 7.27 0.47
C ARG A 361 12.33 7.87 -0.07
N ALA A 362 11.93 7.46 -1.26
CA ALA A 362 10.61 7.73 -1.80
C ALA A 362 9.76 6.46 -1.77
N SER A 363 8.69 6.48 -0.99
CA SER A 363 7.65 5.46 -0.99
C SER A 363 6.56 5.90 -1.96
N VAL A 364 6.49 5.24 -3.11
CA VAL A 364 5.66 5.68 -4.24
C VAL A 364 4.60 4.64 -4.60
N GLN A 365 3.48 5.12 -5.13
CA GLN A 365 2.33 4.29 -5.49
C GLN A 365 2.10 4.37 -7.01
N PRO A 366 2.70 3.47 -7.79
CA PRO A 366 2.54 3.51 -9.24
C PRO A 366 1.09 3.34 -9.72
N GLY A 367 0.26 2.62 -8.95
CA GLY A 367 -1.17 2.51 -9.24
C GLY A 367 -1.88 3.86 -9.29
N HIS A 368 -1.47 4.83 -8.47
CA HIS A 368 -2.03 6.18 -8.49
C HIS A 368 -1.74 6.90 -9.82
N THR A 369 -0.62 6.64 -10.48
CA THR A 369 -0.28 7.31 -11.74
C THR A 369 -1.29 7.05 -12.85
N VAL A 370 -1.84 5.84 -12.92
CA VAL A 370 -2.82 5.47 -13.92
C VAL A 370 -4.24 5.85 -13.51
N ALA A 371 -4.52 5.83 -12.19
CA ALA A 371 -5.81 6.24 -11.64
C ALA A 371 -6.01 7.77 -11.69
N ASP A 372 -4.97 8.55 -11.44
CA ASP A 372 -5.04 10.00 -11.24
C ASP A 372 -4.61 10.82 -12.45
N ARG A 373 -4.13 10.20 -13.55
CA ARG A 373 -3.57 10.91 -14.70
C ARG A 373 -4.47 12.05 -15.21
N ASP A 374 -5.75 11.77 -15.37
CA ASP A 374 -6.72 12.74 -15.89
C ASP A 374 -6.98 13.87 -14.87
N LEU A 375 -6.93 13.52 -13.58
CA LEU A 375 -7.10 14.47 -12.50
C LEU A 375 -5.86 15.38 -12.33
N VAL A 376 -4.66 14.82 -12.47
CA VAL A 376 -3.41 15.59 -12.49
C VAL A 376 -3.42 16.57 -13.65
N ASP A 377 -3.76 16.12 -14.86
CA ASP A 377 -3.82 16.98 -16.05
C ASP A 377 -4.90 18.09 -15.91
N LEU A 378 -5.97 17.81 -15.17
CA LEU A 378 -7.03 18.78 -14.89
C LEU A 378 -6.64 19.79 -13.78
N LEU A 379 -6.12 19.31 -12.66
CA LEU A 379 -5.93 20.11 -11.44
C LEU A 379 -4.53 20.70 -11.31
N TRP A 380 -3.52 20.06 -11.88
CA TRP A 380 -2.12 20.47 -11.89
C TRP A 380 -1.60 20.69 -13.32
N THR A 381 -2.40 21.30 -14.20
CA THR A 381 -2.14 21.42 -15.64
C THR A 381 -0.70 21.84 -15.95
N ASP A 382 -0.20 22.91 -15.33
CA ASP A 382 1.15 23.42 -15.55
C ASP A 382 2.23 22.65 -14.73
N GLN A 383 1.82 21.88 -13.74
CA GLN A 383 2.69 21.15 -12.82
C GLN A 383 2.75 19.66 -13.16
N ALA A 384 1.87 19.15 -14.03
CA ALA A 384 1.76 17.74 -14.39
C ALA A 384 3.11 17.08 -14.75
N PRO A 385 4.07 17.74 -15.45
CA PRO A 385 5.39 17.17 -15.72
C PRO A 385 6.23 16.87 -14.48
N ARG A 386 5.87 17.46 -13.33
CA ARG A 386 6.56 17.26 -12.04
C ARG A 386 5.85 16.26 -11.13
N ALA A 387 4.75 15.65 -11.58
CA ALA A 387 4.03 14.64 -10.85
C ALA A 387 4.58 13.23 -11.11
N TYR A 388 4.64 12.39 -10.07
CA TYR A 388 5.03 10.98 -10.16
C TYR A 388 6.38 10.74 -10.87
N ARG A 389 7.43 11.41 -10.41
CA ARG A 389 8.76 11.51 -11.01
C ARG A 389 9.66 10.30 -10.72
N PHE A 390 9.19 9.08 -10.97
CA PHE A 390 9.89 7.85 -10.54
C PHE A 390 11.28 7.70 -11.18
N ALA A 391 11.40 7.94 -12.49
CA ALA A 391 12.69 7.83 -13.16
C ALA A 391 13.65 8.95 -12.75
N ASP A 392 13.17 10.16 -12.48
CA ASP A 392 14.02 11.25 -11.97
C ASP A 392 14.55 10.93 -10.58
N LEU A 393 13.70 10.42 -9.67
CA LEU A 393 14.10 9.97 -8.35
C LEU A 393 15.16 8.86 -8.45
N HIS A 394 14.91 7.83 -9.27
CA HIS A 394 15.88 6.75 -9.48
C HIS A 394 17.20 7.26 -10.05
N ARG A 395 17.17 8.10 -11.10
CA ARG A 395 18.38 8.69 -11.71
C ARG A 395 19.17 9.57 -10.74
N ALA A 396 18.51 10.24 -9.81
CA ALA A 396 19.16 11.00 -8.76
C ALA A 396 19.76 10.12 -7.65
N GLY A 397 19.51 8.81 -7.65
CA GLY A 397 19.97 7.87 -6.64
C GLY A 397 19.09 7.83 -5.39
N VAL A 398 17.87 8.31 -5.45
CA VAL A 398 16.89 8.17 -4.37
C VAL A 398 16.40 6.71 -4.32
N PRO A 399 16.53 6.01 -3.17
CA PRO A 399 16.00 4.66 -3.05
C PRO A 399 14.46 4.68 -3.14
N LEU A 400 13.90 3.82 -3.99
CA LEU A 400 12.46 3.68 -4.19
C LEU A 400 11.92 2.49 -3.39
N GLU A 401 10.72 2.63 -2.84
CA GLU A 401 9.89 1.56 -2.31
C GLU A 401 8.51 1.68 -2.97
N LEU A 402 8.03 0.60 -3.60
CA LEU A 402 6.70 0.57 -4.20
C LEU A 402 5.66 0.10 -3.18
N GLY A 403 4.50 0.73 -3.20
CA GLY A 403 3.35 0.36 -2.38
C GLY A 403 2.04 0.57 -3.14
N SER A 404 0.96 0.00 -2.62
CA SER A 404 -0.38 0.16 -3.18
C SER A 404 -1.13 1.33 -2.57
N ASP A 405 -0.84 1.66 -1.33
CA ASP A 405 -1.70 2.49 -0.49
C ASP A 405 -3.12 1.88 -0.34
N ALA A 406 -3.18 0.53 -0.35
CA ALA A 406 -4.46 -0.17 -0.26
C ALA A 406 -5.25 0.27 0.99
N PRO A 407 -6.55 0.61 0.80
CA PRO A 407 -7.41 0.32 -0.35
C PRO A 407 -7.49 1.39 -1.45
N VAL A 408 -6.68 2.45 -1.43
CA VAL A 408 -6.69 3.52 -2.46
C VAL A 408 -6.40 2.93 -3.85
N SER A 409 -5.38 2.09 -3.96
CA SER A 409 -5.20 1.17 -5.08
C SER A 409 -5.31 -0.28 -4.59
N PRO A 410 -5.61 -1.24 -5.47
CA PRO A 410 -5.60 -2.65 -5.08
C PRO A 410 -4.25 -3.07 -4.49
N LEU A 411 -4.27 -3.86 -3.41
CA LEU A 411 -3.07 -4.52 -2.90
C LEU A 411 -2.65 -5.61 -3.90
N ASP A 412 -1.97 -5.19 -4.94
CA ASP A 412 -1.45 -6.04 -5.99
C ASP A 412 -0.09 -5.51 -6.47
N PRO A 413 1.02 -6.07 -5.99
CA PRO A 413 2.36 -5.62 -6.38
C PRO A 413 2.62 -5.71 -7.89
N TRP A 414 1.98 -6.67 -8.59
CA TRP A 414 2.14 -6.80 -10.03
C TRP A 414 1.48 -5.66 -10.80
N LEU A 415 0.36 -5.13 -10.28
CA LEU A 415 -0.26 -3.91 -10.77
C LEU A 415 0.68 -2.70 -10.60
N ALA A 416 1.26 -2.55 -9.40
CA ALA A 416 2.21 -1.48 -9.12
C ALA A 416 3.46 -1.57 -10.03
N ILE A 417 4.04 -2.76 -10.19
CA ILE A 417 5.18 -3.00 -11.08
C ILE A 417 4.80 -2.66 -12.54
N SER A 418 3.65 -3.15 -13.03
CA SER A 418 3.17 -2.88 -14.38
C SER A 418 2.96 -1.37 -14.61
N ALA A 419 2.31 -0.67 -13.68
CA ALA A 419 2.09 0.77 -13.76
C ALA A 419 3.41 1.56 -13.76
N ALA A 420 4.40 1.17 -12.95
CA ALA A 420 5.71 1.80 -12.93
C ALA A 420 6.46 1.65 -14.26
N VAL A 421 6.33 0.49 -14.91
CA VAL A 421 7.03 0.16 -16.17
C VAL A 421 6.29 0.71 -17.39
N HIS A 422 4.97 0.61 -17.43
CA HIS A 422 4.19 0.94 -18.63
C HIS A 422 3.57 2.33 -18.58
N ARG A 423 3.27 2.87 -17.39
CA ARG A 423 2.60 4.18 -17.20
C ARG A 423 1.23 4.26 -17.89
N THR A 424 0.57 3.12 -18.01
CA THR A 424 -0.81 2.96 -18.50
C THR A 424 -1.33 1.59 -18.07
N ASP A 425 -2.63 1.48 -17.82
CA ASP A 425 -3.38 0.26 -17.52
C ASP A 425 -4.49 -0.01 -18.55
N ASP A 426 -4.59 0.84 -19.59
CA ASP A 426 -5.56 0.79 -20.66
C ASP A 426 -4.89 0.97 -22.04
N ASP A 427 -5.70 1.16 -23.09
CA ASP A 427 -5.25 1.32 -24.48
C ASP A 427 -4.72 2.73 -24.80
N ARG A 428 -4.77 3.66 -23.84
CA ARG A 428 -4.24 5.02 -24.03
C ARG A 428 -2.70 5.00 -24.05
N PRO A 429 -2.06 5.99 -24.70
CA PRO A 429 -0.62 6.14 -24.64
C PRO A 429 -0.13 6.25 -23.19
N PRO A 430 1.08 5.76 -22.91
CA PRO A 430 1.70 5.92 -21.59
C PRO A 430 1.74 7.38 -21.16
N TRP A 431 1.32 7.64 -19.92
CA TRP A 431 1.35 8.99 -19.34
C TRP A 431 2.73 9.30 -18.79
N HIS A 432 3.37 10.40 -19.27
CA HIS A 432 4.76 10.77 -18.94
C HIS A 432 5.73 9.59 -19.10
N PRO A 433 5.92 9.08 -20.34
CA PRO A 433 6.73 7.87 -20.58
C PRO A 433 8.21 8.02 -20.20
N GLU A 434 8.71 9.24 -20.08
CA GLU A 434 10.07 9.57 -19.60
C GLU A 434 10.25 9.25 -18.09
N GLN A 435 9.17 9.07 -17.37
CA GLN A 435 9.17 8.72 -15.94
C GLN A 435 8.97 7.22 -15.68
N ARG A 436 9.05 6.38 -16.71
CA ARG A 436 9.04 4.91 -16.58
C ARG A 436 10.25 4.42 -15.78
N LEU A 437 10.01 3.41 -14.97
CA LEU A 437 11.08 2.56 -14.45
C LEU A 437 11.34 1.40 -15.40
N ASP A 438 12.57 0.91 -15.45
CA ASP A 438 12.81 -0.41 -16.02
C ASP A 438 12.29 -1.51 -15.08
N LEU A 439 12.04 -2.70 -15.63
CA LEU A 439 11.45 -3.80 -14.88
C LEU A 439 12.33 -4.24 -13.69
N THR A 440 13.65 -4.21 -13.85
CA THR A 440 14.60 -4.55 -12.79
C THR A 440 14.44 -3.64 -11.60
N THR A 441 14.44 -2.32 -11.84
CA THR A 441 14.24 -1.29 -10.81
C THR A 441 12.89 -1.44 -10.13
N ALA A 442 11.81 -1.65 -10.89
CA ALA A 442 10.46 -1.81 -10.34
C ALA A 442 10.35 -3.06 -9.44
N LEU A 443 10.91 -4.19 -9.86
CA LEU A 443 10.96 -5.41 -9.06
C LEU A 443 11.78 -5.21 -7.78
N GLN A 444 12.99 -4.65 -7.88
CA GLN A 444 13.85 -4.39 -6.72
C GLN A 444 13.19 -3.45 -5.72
N ALA A 445 12.47 -2.43 -6.17
CA ALA A 445 11.71 -1.53 -5.32
C ALA A 445 10.50 -2.20 -4.64
N SER A 446 10.10 -3.40 -5.11
CA SER A 446 9.04 -4.24 -4.53
C SER A 446 9.57 -5.40 -3.68
N TRP A 447 10.89 -5.55 -3.48
CA TRP A 447 11.47 -6.64 -2.67
C TRP A 447 11.74 -6.21 -1.21
N GLY A 448 11.28 -5.05 -0.79
CA GLY A 448 11.59 -4.51 0.53
C GLY A 448 13.10 -4.27 0.69
N GLN A 449 13.71 -4.91 1.69
CA GLN A 449 15.15 -4.77 1.94
C GLN A 449 15.99 -5.90 1.34
N VAL A 450 15.37 -6.86 0.65
CA VAL A 450 16.06 -7.98 0.02
C VAL A 450 16.47 -7.58 -1.39
N THR A 451 17.74 -7.73 -1.74
CA THR A 451 18.25 -7.40 -3.07
C THR A 451 18.50 -8.62 -3.95
N GLU A 452 18.68 -9.78 -3.32
CA GLU A 452 18.95 -11.05 -4.02
C GLU A 452 18.67 -12.27 -3.12
N ILE A 453 18.46 -13.42 -3.74
CA ILE A 453 18.42 -14.72 -3.06
C ILE A 453 19.86 -15.18 -2.82
N ARG A 454 20.25 -15.33 -1.53
CA ARG A 454 21.60 -15.75 -1.13
C ARG A 454 21.57 -16.57 0.16
N THR A 455 22.58 -17.40 0.34
CA THR A 455 22.81 -18.10 1.63
C THR A 455 22.89 -17.13 2.80
N GLY A 456 22.21 -17.45 3.89
CA GLY A 456 22.04 -16.60 5.07
C GLY A 456 20.97 -15.51 4.91
N GLY A 457 20.38 -15.37 3.73
CA GLY A 457 19.26 -14.47 3.50
C GLY A 457 17.93 -15.01 4.05
N PRO A 458 16.90 -14.17 4.15
CA PRO A 458 15.57 -14.61 4.61
C PRO A 458 14.93 -15.58 3.60
N ALA A 459 14.21 -16.56 4.12
CA ALA A 459 13.39 -17.46 3.32
C ALA A 459 12.00 -16.84 3.08
N ASP A 460 12.00 -15.65 2.47
CA ASP A 460 10.84 -14.89 2.01
C ASP A 460 10.88 -14.89 0.48
N LEU A 461 10.18 -15.82 -0.15
CA LEU A 461 10.37 -16.22 -1.54
C LEU A 461 9.04 -16.37 -2.27
N VAL A 462 9.07 -16.17 -3.58
CA VAL A 462 7.93 -16.42 -4.48
C VAL A 462 8.35 -17.29 -5.63
N LEU A 463 7.56 -18.32 -5.91
CA LEU A 463 7.68 -19.20 -7.06
C LEU A 463 6.67 -18.79 -8.13
N LEU A 464 7.15 -18.57 -9.37
CA LEU A 464 6.37 -18.09 -10.50
C LEU A 464 6.36 -19.12 -11.64
N ASP A 465 5.24 -19.22 -12.36
CA ASP A 465 5.09 -20.08 -13.55
C ASP A 465 6.01 -19.66 -14.69
N ARG A 466 6.32 -18.37 -14.80
CA ARG A 466 7.14 -17.78 -15.89
C ARG A 466 8.06 -16.68 -15.40
N HIS A 467 9.03 -16.33 -16.23
CA HIS A 467 9.95 -15.22 -15.97
C HIS A 467 9.20 -13.87 -15.96
N PRO A 468 9.42 -12.96 -14.98
CA PRO A 468 8.74 -11.67 -14.91
C PRO A 468 8.93 -10.78 -16.17
N GLY A 469 9.94 -11.04 -16.98
CA GLY A 469 10.12 -10.39 -18.28
C GLY A 469 8.95 -10.56 -19.25
N SER A 470 8.00 -11.46 -18.97
CA SER A 470 6.73 -11.57 -19.73
C SER A 470 5.90 -10.28 -19.64
N LEU A 471 6.04 -9.50 -18.59
CA LEU A 471 5.41 -8.17 -18.48
C LEU A 471 5.85 -7.18 -19.58
N LEU A 472 7.03 -7.38 -20.17
CA LEU A 472 7.55 -6.54 -21.27
C LEU A 472 7.08 -7.01 -22.65
N ALA A 473 6.43 -8.16 -22.74
CA ALA A 473 5.85 -8.66 -23.98
C ALA A 473 4.63 -7.80 -24.41
N PRO A 474 4.25 -7.82 -25.70
CA PRO A 474 3.11 -7.01 -26.19
C PRO A 474 1.79 -7.28 -25.47
N ASP A 475 1.58 -8.53 -25.05
CA ASP A 475 0.40 -8.98 -24.28
C ASP A 475 0.49 -8.68 -22.78
N ARG A 476 1.65 -8.21 -22.30
CA ARG A 476 1.92 -7.87 -20.90
C ARG A 476 1.50 -8.97 -19.92
N GLU A 477 1.76 -10.23 -20.31
CA GLU A 477 1.28 -11.37 -19.55
C GLU A 477 1.91 -11.44 -18.16
N ARG A 478 1.07 -11.33 -17.16
CA ARG A 478 1.45 -11.35 -15.75
C ARG A 478 1.89 -12.78 -15.34
N PRO A 479 3.01 -12.95 -14.61
CA PRO A 479 3.36 -14.22 -14.00
C PRO A 479 2.29 -14.66 -12.99
N GLN A 480 1.99 -15.96 -12.97
CA GLN A 480 1.17 -16.55 -11.92
C GLN A 480 2.07 -16.94 -10.73
N VAL A 481 1.60 -16.61 -9.53
CA VAL A 481 2.23 -17.04 -8.29
C VAL A 481 1.84 -18.49 -8.04
N LEU A 482 2.81 -19.41 -8.10
CA LEU A 482 2.63 -20.83 -7.82
C LEU A 482 2.76 -21.13 -6.33
N ALA A 483 3.66 -20.41 -5.64
CA ALA A 483 3.83 -20.55 -4.21
C ALA A 483 4.42 -19.29 -3.61
N THR A 484 4.05 -19.00 -2.36
CA THR A 484 4.63 -17.94 -1.55
C THR A 484 5.16 -18.52 -0.24
N ILE A 485 6.41 -18.24 0.06
CA ILE A 485 7.08 -18.68 1.27
C ILE A 485 7.42 -17.45 2.10
N CYS A 486 6.91 -17.35 3.31
CA CYS A 486 7.25 -16.32 4.27
C CYS A 486 7.87 -16.91 5.54
N ALA A 487 9.02 -16.41 5.94
CA ALA A 487 9.76 -16.93 7.08
C ALA A 487 9.99 -18.46 7.03
N GLY A 488 10.18 -19.02 5.82
CA GLY A 488 10.35 -20.45 5.59
C GLY A 488 9.06 -21.28 5.71
N ARG A 489 7.89 -20.65 5.69
CA ARG A 489 6.57 -21.31 5.73
C ARG A 489 5.84 -21.09 4.42
N LEU A 490 5.12 -22.10 3.95
CA LEU A 490 4.31 -22.02 2.74
C LEU A 490 2.99 -21.32 3.05
N THR A 491 2.88 -20.04 2.68
CA THR A 491 1.72 -19.22 2.96
C THR A 491 0.70 -19.19 1.81
N HIS A 492 1.11 -19.62 0.61
CA HIS A 492 0.25 -19.85 -0.56
C HIS A 492 0.85 -20.95 -1.45
N HIS A 493 -0.03 -21.80 -2.01
CA HIS A 493 0.32 -22.84 -2.99
C HIS A 493 -0.90 -23.29 -3.79
#